data_588a2019ea8a8c188a3392bbb9988b1a
#
_entry.id   588a2019ea8a8c188a3392bbb9988b1a
#
_cell.length_a   1.000
_cell.length_b   1.000
_cell.length_c   1.000
_cell.angle_alpha   90.00
_cell.angle_beta   90.00
_cell.angle_gamma   90.00
#
_symmetry.space_group_name_H-M   'P 1'
#
loop_
_entity.id
_entity.type
_entity.pdbx_description
1 polymer ?
#
loop_
_entity_poly.entity_id
_entity_poly.type
_entity_poly.pdbx_seq_one_letter_code
_entity_poly.pdbx_strand_id
1 'polypeptide(L)'
;MSDVTRAILSSWTIDPWPLVLAVVSIAIYWRGWRGLSRTQPKRFGRWRLTAFIAGVFACWVAIASPLDAFGGLLLQVHMTQHVLLMMIGPPLLLLSYPGIPLLRGLPRTARREWLGPFLAAPTVRRWFHFITHPIFGLSLFIVATWLWHVPVMYELGLRSSFWHEVEHGIFLGTALLFWWPVIQPWPSTPTWPRWMLIPYLLVADVQNTVFSAIFVFINTPIYGTYAASPALFSIDALDDQATAGAIMWVVGSSTFLLPVGLIIRRLLTPNLVPVPTPASGKTPVDISLTVLGDSSSRRPAHGRSDLLRMPILGPALGSLRFRRAVQWVMLGIAAAIVLDGFLGPQMSPMNLAGILPWTHWRGFVVIALLVAGNAFCWTCPFMIPRELGKRLFNPTRRWPRAIRSKWLAASLLLVYLWAYEVFSLWDSPWWTAWVVLGYFAAAFLVDSFFRGAAFCRWVCPIGQFHFIESMASPREVAIRDADVCKSCTTHDCIRGGPGGRGCELDLYLPSKQGNLDCTW
;
A
#
# COMPACT_ATOMS: atom_id res chain seq x y z
N MET A 1 13.09 -19.25 42.10
CA MET A 1 13.36 -18.86 40.71
C MET A 1 13.86 -20.08 39.98
N SER A 2 13.29 -20.43 38.85
CA SER A 2 13.81 -21.50 38.00
C SER A 2 15.22 -21.13 37.50
N ASP A 3 16.08 -22.13 37.23
CA ASP A 3 17.43 -21.87 36.71
C ASP A 3 17.38 -21.07 35.39
N VAL A 4 16.35 -21.29 34.60
CA VAL A 4 16.02 -20.51 33.38
C VAL A 4 15.78 -19.05 33.68
N THR A 5 14.98 -18.72 34.69
CA THR A 5 14.75 -17.30 35.05
C THR A 5 16.04 -16.62 35.50
N ARG A 6 16.91 -17.37 36.19
CA ARG A 6 18.22 -16.89 36.61
C ARG A 6 19.13 -16.65 35.36
N ALA A 7 19.16 -17.59 34.44
CA ALA A 7 19.92 -17.46 33.18
C ALA A 7 19.46 -16.23 32.37
N ILE A 8 18.16 -16.03 32.18
CA ILE A 8 17.61 -14.85 31.48
C ILE A 8 18.01 -13.54 32.18
N LEU A 9 17.94 -13.47 33.51
CA LEU A 9 18.29 -12.27 34.24
C LEU A 9 19.80 -11.97 34.27
N SER A 10 20.64 -13.01 34.16
CA SER A 10 22.10 -12.88 34.16
C SER A 10 22.72 -12.70 32.78
N SER A 11 21.97 -12.95 31.70
CA SER A 11 22.46 -12.91 30.30
C SER A 11 22.41 -11.52 29.67
N TRP A 12 22.19 -10.46 30.45
CA TRP A 12 22.33 -9.10 29.93
C TRP A 12 23.80 -8.81 29.72
N THR A 13 24.22 -8.71 28.48
CA THR A 13 25.55 -8.26 28.12
C THR A 13 25.59 -6.72 28.20
N ILE A 14 26.12 -6.21 29.30
CA ILE A 14 26.42 -4.77 29.40
C ILE A 14 27.72 -4.52 28.65
N ASP A 15 27.69 -4.70 27.34
CA ASP A 15 28.77 -4.23 26.51
C ASP A 15 28.77 -2.69 26.56
N PRO A 16 29.89 -2.06 27.01
CA PRO A 16 29.91 -0.64 27.21
C PRO A 16 29.71 0.15 25.91
N TRP A 17 30.14 -0.35 24.76
CA TRP A 17 30.09 0.40 23.51
C TRP A 17 28.67 0.62 22.98
N PRO A 18 27.77 -0.35 22.85
CA PRO A 18 26.41 -0.12 22.45
C PRO A 18 25.64 0.77 23.43
N LEU A 19 25.87 0.60 24.72
CA LEU A 19 25.26 1.43 25.77
C LEU A 19 25.71 2.88 25.68
N VAL A 20 27.02 3.12 25.54
CA VAL A 20 27.58 4.48 25.39
C VAL A 20 27.03 5.13 24.12
N LEU A 21 26.99 4.39 22.99
CA LEU A 21 26.43 4.90 21.73
C LEU A 21 24.95 5.27 21.88
N ALA A 22 24.16 4.43 22.54
CA ALA A 22 22.74 4.70 22.81
C ALA A 22 22.56 5.96 23.67
N VAL A 23 23.27 6.06 24.81
CA VAL A 23 23.19 7.20 25.73
C VAL A 23 23.66 8.49 25.05
N VAL A 24 24.78 8.46 24.33
CA VAL A 24 25.33 9.63 23.62
C VAL A 24 24.37 10.08 22.51
N SER A 25 23.82 9.16 21.72
CA SER A 25 22.86 9.50 20.66
C SER A 25 21.58 10.13 21.22
N ILE A 26 21.05 9.60 22.32
CA ILE A 26 19.89 10.16 23.03
C ILE A 26 20.22 11.55 23.60
N ALA A 27 21.37 11.73 24.21
CA ALA A 27 21.80 13.02 24.77
C ALA A 27 21.95 14.10 23.69
N ILE A 28 22.61 13.77 22.57
CA ILE A 28 22.74 14.67 21.41
C ILE A 28 21.36 15.01 20.83
N TYR A 29 20.52 14.01 20.62
CA TYR A 29 19.17 14.23 20.10
C TYR A 29 18.35 15.12 21.04
N TRP A 30 18.31 14.82 22.34
CA TRP A 30 17.58 15.59 23.35
C TRP A 30 18.03 17.06 23.41
N ARG A 31 19.36 17.31 23.38
CA ARG A 31 19.90 18.66 23.36
C ARG A 31 19.40 19.47 22.16
N GLY A 32 19.39 18.89 20.97
CA GLY A 32 18.90 19.55 19.77
C GLY A 32 17.38 19.70 19.74
N TRP A 33 16.67 18.64 20.17
CA TRP A 33 15.21 18.64 20.26
C TRP A 33 14.69 19.69 21.23
N ARG A 34 15.33 19.89 22.38
CA ARG A 34 14.91 20.89 23.38
C ARG A 34 14.86 22.31 22.80
N GLY A 35 15.77 22.67 21.94
CA GLY A 35 15.76 23.95 21.22
C GLY A 35 14.64 24.03 20.17
N LEU A 36 14.45 22.94 19.41
CA LEU A 36 13.45 22.85 18.34
C LEU A 36 12.02 22.78 18.87
N SER A 37 11.79 22.09 19.97
CA SER A 37 10.47 21.98 20.60
C SER A 37 9.90 23.31 21.09
N ARG A 38 10.78 24.27 21.43
CA ARG A 38 10.40 25.64 21.80
C ARG A 38 10.06 26.50 20.57
N THR A 39 10.83 26.37 19.48
CA THR A 39 10.69 27.20 18.29
C THR A 39 9.68 26.64 17.28
N GLN A 40 9.52 25.32 17.23
CA GLN A 40 8.63 24.60 16.30
C GLN A 40 7.83 23.49 17.01
N PRO A 41 6.98 23.81 18.02
CA PRO A 41 6.30 22.80 18.86
C PRO A 41 5.35 21.89 18.07
N LYS A 42 4.71 22.39 17.01
CA LYS A 42 3.84 21.58 16.13
C LYS A 42 4.60 20.49 15.39
N ARG A 43 5.87 20.70 15.07
CA ARG A 43 6.69 19.75 14.31
C ARG A 43 7.52 18.85 15.22
N PHE A 44 8.06 19.36 16.30
CA PHE A 44 8.90 18.65 17.27
C PHE A 44 8.21 18.49 18.63
N GLY A 45 6.99 17.90 18.61
CA GLY A 45 6.26 17.52 19.82
C GLY A 45 7.00 16.46 20.66
N ARG A 46 6.53 16.25 21.90
CA ARG A 46 7.14 15.28 22.84
C ARG A 46 7.20 13.85 22.28
N TRP A 47 6.21 13.47 21.50
CA TRP A 47 6.17 12.14 20.89
C TRP A 47 7.36 11.84 19.94
N ARG A 48 7.97 12.86 19.35
CA ARG A 48 9.19 12.70 18.53
C ARG A 48 10.39 12.28 19.39
N LEU A 49 10.50 12.85 20.60
CA LEU A 49 11.52 12.45 21.55
C LEU A 49 11.30 11.02 22.03
N THR A 50 10.06 10.68 22.39
CA THR A 50 9.74 9.31 22.80
C THR A 50 9.96 8.30 21.68
N ALA A 51 9.63 8.65 20.43
CA ALA A 51 9.91 7.79 19.27
C ALA A 51 11.43 7.56 19.07
N PHE A 52 12.26 8.60 19.24
CA PHE A 52 13.70 8.44 19.16
C PHE A 52 14.24 7.51 20.24
N ILE A 53 13.86 7.78 21.49
CA ILE A 53 14.29 6.95 22.64
C ILE A 53 13.83 5.50 22.45
N ALA A 54 12.57 5.29 22.06
CA ALA A 54 12.04 3.94 21.82
C ALA A 54 12.75 3.24 20.65
N GLY A 55 13.11 3.96 19.58
CA GLY A 55 13.84 3.40 18.44
C GLY A 55 15.27 3.00 18.83
N VAL A 56 15.99 3.87 19.57
CA VAL A 56 17.32 3.54 20.10
C VAL A 56 17.25 2.37 21.08
N PHE A 57 16.25 2.38 21.96
CA PHE A 57 16.02 1.29 22.93
C PHE A 57 15.72 -0.03 22.24
N ALA A 58 14.89 -0.05 21.20
CA ALA A 58 14.61 -1.27 20.42
C ALA A 58 15.89 -1.84 19.77
N CYS A 59 16.72 -0.99 19.17
CA CYS A 59 18.01 -1.41 18.62
C CYS A 59 18.96 -1.92 19.73
N TRP A 60 19.02 -1.23 20.87
CA TRP A 60 19.86 -1.65 21.98
C TRP A 60 19.40 -2.98 22.58
N VAL A 61 18.08 -3.19 22.76
CA VAL A 61 17.52 -4.47 23.21
C VAL A 61 17.88 -5.61 22.25
N ALA A 62 17.85 -5.36 20.95
CA ALA A 62 18.21 -6.38 19.97
C ALA A 62 19.65 -6.90 20.14
N ILE A 63 20.60 -6.03 20.50
CA ILE A 63 22.03 -6.35 20.51
C ILE A 63 22.67 -6.51 21.88
N ALA A 64 21.97 -6.16 22.97
CA ALA A 64 22.53 -6.15 24.32
C ALA A 64 21.64 -6.82 25.39
N SER A 65 20.53 -7.43 24.98
CA SER A 65 19.63 -8.14 25.90
C SER A 65 19.85 -9.65 25.82
N PRO A 66 19.16 -10.44 26.65
CA PRO A 66 19.15 -11.90 26.53
C PRO A 66 18.82 -12.44 25.14
N LEU A 67 18.22 -11.63 24.26
CA LEU A 67 18.00 -12.01 22.86
C LEU A 67 19.31 -12.35 22.16
N ASP A 68 20.37 -11.60 22.44
CA ASP A 68 21.68 -11.85 21.85
C ASP A 68 22.30 -13.16 22.37
N ALA A 69 22.25 -13.38 23.66
CA ALA A 69 22.79 -14.59 24.29
C ALA A 69 22.04 -15.88 23.86
N PHE A 70 20.72 -15.81 23.69
CA PHE A 70 19.89 -16.94 23.28
C PHE A 70 19.72 -17.05 21.75
N GLY A 71 20.07 -16.03 20.98
CA GLY A 71 19.99 -16.02 19.52
C GLY A 71 20.83 -17.09 18.86
N GLY A 72 21.99 -17.44 19.46
CA GLY A 72 22.82 -18.56 18.97
C GLY A 72 22.27 -19.96 19.31
N LEU A 73 21.25 -20.05 20.15
CA LEU A 73 20.66 -21.31 20.62
C LEU A 73 19.25 -21.57 20.06
N LEU A 74 18.48 -20.50 19.80
CA LEU A 74 17.12 -20.56 19.29
C LEU A 74 16.94 -19.61 18.11
N LEU A 75 16.52 -20.15 16.98
CA LEU A 75 16.27 -19.38 15.74
C LEU A 75 15.18 -18.31 15.92
N GLN A 76 14.09 -18.64 16.62
CA GLN A 76 13.01 -17.68 16.91
C GLN A 76 13.49 -16.44 17.69
N VAL A 77 14.48 -16.61 18.57
CA VAL A 77 15.07 -15.51 19.34
C VAL A 77 15.94 -14.65 18.43
N HIS A 78 16.76 -15.26 17.59
CA HIS A 78 17.57 -14.56 16.59
C HIS A 78 16.69 -13.77 15.59
N MET A 79 15.62 -14.38 15.08
CA MET A 79 14.68 -13.67 14.20
C MET A 79 13.97 -12.52 14.89
N THR A 80 13.74 -12.61 16.20
CA THR A 80 13.20 -11.49 16.99
C THR A 80 14.18 -10.31 17.04
N GLN A 81 15.50 -10.55 17.11
CA GLN A 81 16.51 -9.48 16.99
C GLN A 81 16.42 -8.79 15.62
N HIS A 82 16.36 -9.57 14.53
CA HIS A 82 16.23 -9.03 13.18
C HIS A 82 14.95 -8.21 13.01
N VAL A 83 13.82 -8.67 13.53
CA VAL A 83 12.56 -7.91 13.53
C VAL A 83 12.69 -6.57 14.27
N LEU A 84 13.34 -6.53 15.41
CA LEU A 84 13.61 -5.29 16.14
C LEU A 84 14.48 -4.33 15.33
N LEU A 85 15.53 -4.83 14.68
CA LEU A 85 16.47 -4.03 13.89
C LEU A 85 15.91 -3.57 12.55
N MET A 86 14.98 -4.29 11.96
CA MET A 86 14.47 -3.99 10.62
C MET A 86 13.07 -3.37 10.62
N MET A 87 12.18 -3.83 11.50
CA MET A 87 10.76 -3.50 11.46
C MET A 87 10.33 -2.50 12.53
N ILE A 88 11.02 -2.41 13.67
CA ILE A 88 10.60 -1.59 14.81
C ILE A 88 11.54 -0.39 15.01
N GLY A 89 12.85 -0.64 15.14
CA GLY A 89 13.84 0.40 15.39
C GLY A 89 13.87 1.47 14.30
N PRO A 90 14.11 1.13 13.02
CA PRO A 90 14.22 2.09 11.93
C PRO A 90 13.00 2.99 11.73
N PRO A 91 11.75 2.47 11.70
CA PRO A 91 10.57 3.32 11.63
C PRO A 91 10.48 4.33 12.79
N LEU A 92 10.74 3.90 14.02
CA LEU A 92 10.70 4.78 15.19
C LEU A 92 11.79 5.87 15.12
N LEU A 93 13.00 5.49 14.72
CA LEU A 93 14.10 6.44 14.52
C LEU A 93 13.74 7.48 13.45
N LEU A 94 13.24 7.07 12.29
CA LEU A 94 12.87 7.99 11.20
C LEU A 94 11.64 8.84 11.55
N LEU A 95 10.67 8.29 12.26
CA LEU A 95 9.51 9.03 12.76
C LEU A 95 9.91 10.16 13.72
N SER A 96 11.05 10.07 14.38
CA SER A 96 11.56 11.13 15.25
C SER A 96 12.09 12.36 14.49
N TYR A 97 12.25 12.29 13.15
CA TYR A 97 12.95 13.29 12.32
C TYR A 97 14.38 13.57 12.80
N PRO A 98 15.25 12.55 12.87
CA PRO A 98 16.50 12.60 13.63
C PRO A 98 17.52 13.59 13.08
N GLY A 99 17.54 13.87 11.78
CA GLY A 99 18.59 14.62 11.11
C GLY A 99 18.84 16.01 11.73
N ILE A 100 17.79 16.81 11.88
CA ILE A 100 17.94 18.19 12.39
C ILE A 100 18.21 18.24 13.89
N PRO A 101 17.52 17.47 14.77
CA PRO A 101 17.85 17.44 16.19
C PRO A 101 19.29 16.96 16.46
N LEU A 102 19.73 15.88 15.82
CA LEU A 102 21.11 15.38 15.97
C LEU A 102 22.13 16.43 15.54
N LEU A 103 21.96 17.06 14.38
CA LEU A 103 22.85 18.13 13.91
C LEU A 103 22.88 19.33 14.88
N ARG A 104 21.73 19.74 15.42
CA ARG A 104 21.66 20.86 16.38
C ARG A 104 22.19 20.51 17.76
N GLY A 105 22.18 19.23 18.13
CA GLY A 105 22.72 18.74 19.39
C GLY A 105 24.24 18.74 19.43
N LEU A 106 24.92 18.67 18.29
CA LEU A 106 26.35 18.69 18.20
C LEU A 106 26.96 20.06 18.54
N PRO A 107 28.24 20.12 18.98
CA PRO A 107 28.99 21.35 19.18
C PRO A 107 28.99 22.23 17.92
N ARG A 108 29.02 23.55 18.11
CA ARG A 108 28.98 24.52 16.99
C ARG A 108 30.14 24.34 16.02
N THR A 109 31.33 24.03 16.52
CA THR A 109 32.55 23.78 15.74
C THR A 109 32.36 22.56 14.84
N ALA A 110 32.02 21.41 15.39
CA ALA A 110 31.78 20.17 14.62
C ALA A 110 30.72 20.37 13.52
N ARG A 111 29.64 21.11 13.83
CA ARG A 111 28.58 21.39 12.88
C ARG A 111 28.97 22.35 11.76
N ARG A 112 29.72 23.44 12.07
CA ARG A 112 30.04 24.49 11.09
C ARG A 112 31.27 24.16 10.26
N GLU A 113 32.27 23.56 10.85
CA GLU A 113 33.57 23.36 10.22
C GLU A 113 33.67 22.00 9.51
N TRP A 114 33.02 20.97 10.02
CA TRP A 114 33.16 19.62 9.48
C TRP A 114 31.89 19.13 8.79
N LEU A 115 30.79 18.96 9.54
CA LEU A 115 29.59 18.35 9.03
C LEU A 115 28.79 19.22 8.06
N GLY A 116 28.76 20.54 8.29
CA GLY A 116 28.02 21.47 7.42
C GLY A 116 28.58 21.50 6.00
N PRO A 117 29.86 21.75 5.78
CA PRO A 117 30.48 21.71 4.46
C PRO A 117 30.35 20.33 3.79
N PHE A 118 30.56 19.24 4.56
CA PHE A 118 30.43 17.88 4.06
C PHE A 118 29.02 17.58 3.55
N LEU A 119 27.99 17.85 4.36
CA LEU A 119 26.59 17.61 3.98
C LEU A 119 26.07 18.59 2.90
N ALA A 120 26.71 19.74 2.76
CA ALA A 120 26.40 20.71 1.71
C ALA A 120 27.03 20.37 0.37
N ALA A 121 28.06 19.50 0.35
CA ALA A 121 28.77 19.14 -0.86
C ALA A 121 27.81 18.51 -1.91
N PRO A 122 27.84 18.98 -3.19
CA PRO A 122 26.93 18.51 -4.23
C PRO A 122 27.03 17.00 -4.48
N THR A 123 28.22 16.44 -4.37
CA THR A 123 28.48 15.00 -4.51
C THR A 123 27.80 14.20 -3.41
N VAL A 124 27.94 14.61 -2.13
CA VAL A 124 27.29 13.96 -0.99
C VAL A 124 25.77 14.01 -1.13
N ARG A 125 25.21 15.15 -1.56
CA ARG A 125 23.78 15.30 -1.79
C ARG A 125 23.27 14.41 -2.92
N ARG A 126 24.02 14.27 -4.02
CA ARG A 126 23.67 13.35 -5.13
C ARG A 126 23.67 11.91 -4.65
N TRP A 127 24.71 11.48 -3.95
CA TRP A 127 24.80 10.15 -3.36
C TRP A 127 23.67 9.88 -2.37
N PHE A 128 23.36 10.83 -1.52
CA PHE A 128 22.26 10.72 -0.56
C PHE A 128 20.91 10.56 -1.28
N HIS A 129 20.65 11.36 -2.34
CA HIS A 129 19.46 11.20 -3.15
C HIS A 129 19.39 9.85 -3.88
N PHE A 130 20.52 9.33 -4.32
CA PHE A 130 20.59 8.03 -4.97
C PHE A 130 20.28 6.89 -3.99
N ILE A 131 20.95 6.84 -2.83
CA ILE A 131 20.75 5.77 -1.85
C ILE A 131 19.38 5.82 -1.17
N THR A 132 18.76 7.00 -1.05
CA THR A 132 17.41 7.17 -0.51
C THR A 132 16.31 7.05 -1.58
N HIS A 133 16.68 6.74 -2.83
CA HIS A 133 15.70 6.47 -3.88
C HIS A 133 14.90 5.20 -3.57
N PRO A 134 13.55 5.20 -3.70
CA PRO A 134 12.72 4.07 -3.28
C PRO A 134 13.13 2.73 -3.89
N ILE A 135 13.41 2.68 -5.20
CA ILE A 135 13.83 1.44 -5.88
C ILE A 135 15.14 0.92 -5.27
N PHE A 136 16.12 1.80 -5.05
CA PHE A 136 17.40 1.39 -4.47
C PHE A 136 17.23 0.86 -3.04
N GLY A 137 16.47 1.58 -2.20
CA GLY A 137 16.20 1.17 -0.82
C GLY A 137 15.47 -0.18 -0.73
N LEU A 138 14.44 -0.39 -1.57
CA LEU A 138 13.72 -1.66 -1.65
C LEU A 138 14.61 -2.80 -2.13
N SER A 139 15.35 -2.60 -3.23
CA SER A 139 16.22 -3.65 -3.78
C SER A 139 17.30 -4.06 -2.79
N LEU A 140 17.94 -3.08 -2.14
CA LEU A 140 18.99 -3.36 -1.17
C LEU A 140 18.45 -4.08 0.06
N PHE A 141 17.27 -3.70 0.54
CA PHE A 141 16.57 -4.35 1.64
C PHE A 141 16.25 -5.82 1.33
N ILE A 142 15.68 -6.09 0.14
CA ILE A 142 15.37 -7.46 -0.31
C ILE A 142 16.66 -8.28 -0.42
N VAL A 143 17.66 -7.75 -1.14
CA VAL A 143 18.93 -8.47 -1.36
C VAL A 143 19.62 -8.77 -0.03
N ALA A 144 19.69 -7.81 0.90
CA ALA A 144 20.29 -8.03 2.21
C ALA A 144 19.55 -9.12 2.99
N THR A 145 18.19 -9.05 3.01
CA THR A 145 17.38 -10.06 3.70
C THR A 145 17.65 -11.46 3.15
N TRP A 146 17.58 -11.66 1.84
CA TRP A 146 17.79 -12.97 1.25
C TRP A 146 19.23 -13.47 1.37
N LEU A 147 20.22 -12.59 1.14
CA LEU A 147 21.63 -12.96 1.15
C LEU A 147 22.08 -13.46 2.53
N TRP A 148 21.74 -12.73 3.59
CA TRP A 148 22.13 -13.10 4.95
C TRP A 148 21.42 -14.35 5.47
N HIS A 149 20.27 -14.72 4.92
CA HIS A 149 19.56 -15.94 5.29
C HIS A 149 19.95 -17.17 4.43
N VAL A 150 20.86 -17.01 3.44
CA VAL A 150 21.47 -18.18 2.79
C VAL A 150 22.26 -18.96 3.85
N PRO A 151 22.11 -20.30 3.99
CA PRO A 151 22.71 -21.07 5.07
C PRO A 151 24.21 -20.80 5.30
N VAL A 152 24.99 -20.66 4.23
CA VAL A 152 26.43 -20.37 4.33
C VAL A 152 26.72 -19.02 4.98
N MET A 153 25.95 -17.96 4.61
CA MET A 153 26.13 -16.62 5.18
C MET A 153 25.60 -16.54 6.61
N TYR A 154 24.46 -17.15 6.85
CA TYR A 154 23.84 -17.20 8.17
C TYR A 154 24.74 -17.91 9.19
N GLU A 155 25.25 -19.09 8.86
CA GLU A 155 26.18 -19.81 9.73
C GLU A 155 27.52 -19.09 9.94
N LEU A 156 27.97 -18.30 8.95
CA LEU A 156 29.14 -17.45 9.11
C LEU A 156 28.90 -16.39 10.22
N GLY A 157 27.71 -15.78 10.24
CA GLY A 157 27.28 -14.88 11.30
C GLY A 157 27.25 -15.56 12.66
N LEU A 158 26.72 -16.77 12.77
CA LEU A 158 26.66 -17.52 14.02
C LEU A 158 28.04 -17.93 14.56
N ARG A 159 29.01 -18.18 13.67
CA ARG A 159 30.36 -18.63 14.06
C ARG A 159 31.32 -17.47 14.38
N SER A 160 31.02 -16.26 13.96
CA SER A 160 31.91 -15.10 14.12
C SER A 160 31.15 -13.87 14.59
N SER A 161 31.49 -13.37 15.76
CA SER A 161 30.90 -12.14 16.32
C SER A 161 31.07 -10.94 15.38
N PHE A 162 32.20 -10.84 14.68
CA PHE A 162 32.41 -9.76 13.70
C PHE A 162 31.37 -9.81 12.56
N TRP A 163 31.14 -10.98 11.97
CA TRP A 163 30.16 -11.11 10.88
C TRP A 163 28.71 -10.94 11.37
N HIS A 164 28.41 -11.34 12.60
CA HIS A 164 27.14 -11.11 13.24
C HIS A 164 26.86 -9.60 13.44
N GLU A 165 27.85 -8.84 13.87
CA GLU A 165 27.73 -7.39 13.98
C GLU A 165 27.57 -6.71 12.60
N VAL A 166 28.30 -7.19 11.58
CA VAL A 166 28.15 -6.73 10.19
C VAL A 166 26.75 -7.03 9.67
N GLU A 167 26.21 -8.20 9.92
CA GLU A 167 24.83 -8.58 9.58
C GLU A 167 23.80 -7.61 10.19
N HIS A 168 23.89 -7.39 11.51
CA HIS A 168 23.02 -6.44 12.23
C HIS A 168 23.14 -5.02 11.68
N GLY A 169 24.37 -4.57 11.38
CA GLY A 169 24.63 -3.26 10.78
C GLY A 169 24.01 -3.11 9.38
N ILE A 170 24.10 -4.15 8.56
CA ILE A 170 23.51 -4.18 7.22
C ILE A 170 21.97 -4.18 7.31
N PHE A 171 21.37 -4.97 8.20
CA PHE A 171 19.94 -5.00 8.38
C PHE A 171 19.39 -3.65 8.86
N LEU A 172 20.01 -3.04 9.87
CA LEU A 172 19.61 -1.72 10.34
C LEU A 172 19.78 -0.66 9.23
N GLY A 173 20.92 -0.67 8.52
CA GLY A 173 21.22 0.31 7.47
C GLY A 173 20.26 0.20 6.27
N THR A 174 20.04 -1.00 5.78
CA THR A 174 19.12 -1.23 4.65
C THR A 174 17.68 -0.96 5.02
N ALA A 175 17.27 -1.27 6.25
CA ALA A 175 15.94 -0.94 6.76
C ALA A 175 15.74 0.58 6.90
N LEU A 176 16.73 1.34 7.35
CA LEU A 176 16.65 2.80 7.37
C LEU A 176 16.45 3.38 5.96
N LEU A 177 17.14 2.83 4.95
CA LEU A 177 16.98 3.25 3.56
C LEU A 177 15.61 2.84 3.00
N PHE A 178 15.13 1.64 3.34
CA PHE A 178 13.81 1.15 2.95
C PHE A 178 12.68 2.00 3.55
N TRP A 179 12.74 2.32 4.85
CA TRP A 179 11.71 3.11 5.53
C TRP A 179 11.78 4.61 5.22
N TRP A 180 12.89 5.09 4.68
CA TRP A 180 13.10 6.52 4.35
C TRP A 180 12.01 7.11 3.46
N PRO A 181 11.66 6.54 2.27
CA PRO A 181 10.63 7.09 1.41
C PRO A 181 9.22 6.97 2.01
N VAL A 182 8.97 5.97 2.88
CA VAL A 182 7.66 5.74 3.52
C VAL A 182 7.37 6.81 4.57
N ILE A 183 8.35 7.09 5.42
CA ILE A 183 8.22 8.01 6.57
C ILE A 183 8.54 9.45 6.17
N GLN A 184 9.52 9.63 5.28
CA GLN A 184 10.00 10.93 4.81
C GLN A 184 10.32 11.89 5.96
N PRO A 185 11.41 11.66 6.70
CA PRO A 185 11.79 12.52 7.81
C PRO A 185 12.10 13.94 7.30
N TRP A 186 11.47 14.92 7.95
CA TRP A 186 11.72 16.32 7.61
C TRP A 186 13.20 16.68 7.76
N PRO A 187 13.82 17.43 6.80
CA PRO A 187 13.25 18.22 5.71
C PRO A 187 13.25 17.54 4.32
N SER A 188 13.34 16.22 4.24
CA SER A 188 13.34 15.54 2.96
C SER A 188 12.06 15.81 2.13
N THR A 189 12.24 15.91 0.82
CA THR A 189 11.14 16.07 -0.15
C THR A 189 10.77 14.72 -0.76
N PRO A 190 9.48 14.45 -1.03
CA PRO A 190 9.06 13.20 -1.65
C PRO A 190 9.61 13.08 -3.08
N THR A 191 10.20 11.94 -3.38
CA THR A 191 10.62 11.58 -4.74
C THR A 191 9.47 10.96 -5.53
N TRP A 192 8.56 10.26 -4.84
CA TRP A 192 7.41 9.59 -5.42
C TRP A 192 6.10 10.13 -4.86
N PRO A 193 5.00 10.09 -5.65
CA PRO A 193 3.68 10.36 -5.13
C PRO A 193 3.30 9.28 -4.11
N ARG A 194 2.57 9.66 -3.06
CA ARG A 194 2.28 8.78 -1.91
C ARG A 194 1.60 7.46 -2.27
N TRP A 195 0.78 7.44 -3.31
CA TRP A 195 0.11 6.22 -3.74
C TRP A 195 1.08 5.15 -4.27
N MET A 196 2.23 5.54 -4.85
CA MET A 196 3.26 4.60 -5.29
C MET A 196 3.94 3.87 -4.14
N LEU A 197 3.79 4.34 -2.91
CA LEU A 197 4.27 3.64 -1.73
C LEU A 197 3.41 2.41 -1.39
N ILE A 198 2.18 2.31 -1.91
CA ILE A 198 1.34 1.12 -1.75
C ILE A 198 1.97 -0.09 -2.44
N PRO A 199 2.21 -0.09 -3.78
CA PRO A 199 2.88 -1.23 -4.41
C PRO A 199 4.31 -1.45 -3.88
N TYR A 200 5.02 -0.41 -3.48
CA TYR A 200 6.33 -0.50 -2.83
C TYR A 200 6.28 -1.37 -1.56
N LEU A 201 5.35 -1.10 -0.66
CA LEU A 201 5.16 -1.84 0.59
C LEU A 201 4.59 -3.23 0.35
N LEU A 202 3.70 -3.39 -0.63
CA LEU A 202 3.15 -4.70 -1.00
C LEU A 202 4.21 -5.63 -1.58
N VAL A 203 5.16 -5.13 -2.39
CA VAL A 203 6.29 -5.94 -2.86
C VAL A 203 7.16 -6.38 -1.70
N ALA A 204 7.41 -5.51 -0.72
CA ALA A 204 8.13 -5.87 0.49
C ALA A 204 7.39 -6.92 1.33
N ASP A 205 6.06 -6.82 1.42
CA ASP A 205 5.21 -7.78 2.14
C ASP A 205 5.17 -9.15 1.44
N VAL A 206 4.98 -9.16 0.12
CA VAL A 206 4.96 -10.41 -0.66
C VAL A 206 6.29 -11.16 -0.55
N GLN A 207 7.43 -10.48 -0.71
CA GLN A 207 8.73 -11.13 -0.55
C GLN A 207 8.94 -11.65 0.88
N ASN A 208 8.52 -10.89 1.90
CA ASN A 208 8.59 -11.32 3.30
C ASN A 208 7.70 -12.55 3.55
N THR A 209 6.49 -12.56 2.99
CA THR A 209 5.57 -13.70 3.06
C THR A 209 6.16 -14.95 2.43
N VAL A 210 6.68 -14.84 1.20
CA VAL A 210 7.33 -15.98 0.51
C VAL A 210 8.52 -16.48 1.31
N PHE A 211 9.34 -15.58 1.79
CA PHE A 211 10.51 -15.89 2.59
C PHE A 211 10.13 -16.60 3.90
N SER A 212 9.20 -16.04 4.67
CA SER A 212 8.73 -16.63 5.94
C SER A 212 8.04 -17.97 5.75
N ALA A 213 7.29 -18.14 4.66
CA ALA A 213 6.64 -19.40 4.32
C ALA A 213 7.65 -20.56 4.12
N ILE A 214 8.84 -20.28 3.59
CA ILE A 214 9.90 -21.28 3.47
C ILE A 214 10.23 -21.84 4.85
N PHE A 215 10.40 -20.98 5.88
CA PHE A 215 10.72 -21.42 7.23
C PHE A 215 9.57 -22.17 7.90
N VAL A 216 8.34 -21.78 7.65
CA VAL A 216 7.15 -22.39 8.27
C VAL A 216 6.82 -23.77 7.67
N PHE A 217 6.98 -23.95 6.35
CA PHE A 217 6.48 -25.14 5.66
C PHE A 217 7.55 -26.16 5.27
N ILE A 218 8.84 -25.84 5.38
CA ILE A 218 9.91 -26.83 5.18
C ILE A 218 9.95 -27.81 6.37
N ASN A 219 9.94 -29.10 6.06
CA ASN A 219 9.95 -30.17 7.04
C ASN A 219 11.38 -30.65 7.42
N THR A 220 12.38 -29.82 7.14
CA THR A 220 13.80 -30.11 7.50
C THR A 220 14.43 -28.83 8.07
N PRO A 221 15.28 -28.94 9.10
CA PRO A 221 16.00 -27.77 9.60
C PRO A 221 16.91 -27.19 8.51
N ILE A 222 16.77 -25.88 8.26
CA ILE A 222 17.55 -25.16 7.24
C ILE A 222 18.99 -24.93 7.73
N TYR A 223 19.16 -24.67 9.01
CA TYR A 223 20.46 -24.33 9.60
C TYR A 223 20.96 -25.47 10.47
N GLY A 224 22.14 -26.02 10.12
CA GLY A 224 22.76 -27.12 10.83
C GLY A 224 23.12 -26.82 12.28
N THR A 225 23.47 -25.56 12.57
CA THR A 225 23.81 -25.12 13.94
C THR A 225 22.65 -25.33 14.90
N TYR A 226 21.42 -24.93 14.52
CA TYR A 226 20.23 -25.11 15.38
C TYR A 226 19.75 -26.56 15.43
N ALA A 227 19.94 -27.32 14.35
CA ALA A 227 19.65 -28.76 14.33
C ALA A 227 20.55 -29.57 15.29
N ALA A 228 21.78 -29.10 15.51
CA ALA A 228 22.74 -29.72 16.43
C ALA A 228 22.65 -29.15 17.88
N SER A 229 21.91 -28.08 18.10
CA SER A 229 21.75 -27.45 19.42
C SER A 229 20.88 -28.29 20.35
N PRO A 230 21.18 -28.35 21.67
CA PRO A 230 20.34 -29.06 22.61
C PRO A 230 18.94 -28.42 22.66
N ALA A 231 17.89 -29.23 22.72
CA ALA A 231 16.51 -28.78 22.82
C ALA A 231 16.30 -27.98 24.12
N LEU A 232 16.30 -26.66 23.99
CA LEU A 232 16.00 -25.74 25.08
C LEU A 232 14.48 -25.63 25.24
N PHE A 233 14.01 -25.64 26.49
CA PHE A 233 12.57 -25.55 26.82
C PHE A 233 11.71 -26.66 26.17
N SER A 234 12.31 -27.81 25.82
CA SER A 234 11.65 -28.91 25.12
C SER A 234 11.11 -28.51 23.72
N ILE A 235 11.69 -27.48 23.10
CA ILE A 235 11.33 -27.03 21.75
C ILE A 235 12.21 -27.79 20.76
N ASP A 236 11.59 -28.46 19.81
CA ASP A 236 12.30 -29.10 18.70
C ASP A 236 12.80 -28.07 17.69
N ALA A 237 13.86 -28.43 16.95
CA ALA A 237 14.46 -27.53 15.95
C ALA A 237 13.50 -27.12 14.83
N LEU A 238 12.56 -27.98 14.44
CA LEU A 238 11.53 -27.67 13.46
C LEU A 238 10.46 -26.73 14.00
N ASP A 239 10.03 -26.93 15.26
CA ASP A 239 9.07 -26.05 15.93
C ASP A 239 9.67 -24.65 16.15
N ASP A 240 10.95 -24.59 16.51
CA ASP A 240 11.69 -23.32 16.62
C ASP A 240 11.78 -22.61 15.28
N GLN A 241 12.11 -23.33 14.21
CA GLN A 241 12.16 -22.78 12.85
C GLN A 241 10.79 -22.29 12.36
N ALA A 242 9.73 -23.06 12.57
CA ALA A 242 8.38 -22.67 12.18
C ALA A 242 7.92 -21.43 12.96
N THR A 243 8.23 -21.36 14.25
CA THR A 243 7.93 -20.19 15.10
C THR A 243 8.72 -18.97 14.65
N ALA A 244 10.00 -19.13 14.31
CA ALA A 244 10.83 -18.07 13.76
C ALA A 244 10.24 -17.50 12.46
N GLY A 245 9.82 -18.38 11.54
CA GLY A 245 9.12 -18.01 10.32
C GLY A 245 7.81 -17.28 10.60
N ALA A 246 7.01 -17.76 11.54
CA ALA A 246 5.74 -17.13 11.93
C ALA A 246 5.94 -15.72 12.54
N ILE A 247 6.97 -15.52 13.36
CA ILE A 247 7.33 -14.20 13.92
C ILE A 247 7.65 -13.22 12.78
N MET A 248 8.52 -13.60 11.85
CA MET A 248 8.86 -12.76 10.70
C MET A 248 7.65 -12.45 9.84
N TRP A 249 6.78 -13.43 9.60
CA TRP A 249 5.58 -13.27 8.80
C TRP A 249 4.60 -12.29 9.44
N VAL A 250 4.17 -12.57 10.66
CA VAL A 250 3.12 -11.80 11.32
C VAL A 250 3.57 -10.38 11.62
N VAL A 251 4.76 -10.21 12.21
CA VAL A 251 5.26 -8.87 12.56
C VAL A 251 5.66 -8.09 11.32
N GLY A 252 6.33 -8.74 10.33
CA GLY A 252 6.69 -8.11 9.07
C GLY A 252 5.47 -7.62 8.31
N SER A 253 4.51 -8.51 8.03
CA SER A 253 3.29 -8.14 7.31
C SER A 253 2.49 -7.05 8.04
N SER A 254 2.35 -7.14 9.37
CA SER A 254 1.69 -6.09 10.16
C SER A 254 2.37 -4.74 9.99
N THR A 255 3.69 -4.72 9.99
CA THR A 255 4.49 -3.48 9.88
C THR A 255 4.42 -2.88 8.47
N PHE A 256 4.36 -3.68 7.42
CA PHE A 256 4.20 -3.20 6.04
C PHE A 256 2.75 -2.76 5.74
N LEU A 257 1.76 -3.52 6.19
CA LEU A 257 0.35 -3.25 5.89
C LEU A 257 -0.23 -2.05 6.69
N LEU A 258 0.29 -1.76 7.88
CA LEU A 258 -0.15 -0.59 8.65
C LEU A 258 0.03 0.73 7.88
N PRO A 259 1.22 1.07 7.32
CA PRO A 259 1.37 2.26 6.48
C PRO A 259 0.52 2.22 5.23
N VAL A 260 0.34 1.06 4.58
CA VAL A 260 -0.58 0.90 3.44
C VAL A 260 -1.98 1.34 3.83
N GLY A 261 -2.51 0.85 4.95
CA GLY A 261 -3.82 1.24 5.48
C GLY A 261 -3.91 2.75 5.77
N LEU A 262 -2.87 3.35 6.35
CA LEU A 262 -2.79 4.78 6.61
C LEU A 262 -2.75 5.62 5.31
N ILE A 263 -2.04 5.17 4.29
CA ILE A 263 -1.98 5.82 2.97
C ILE A 263 -3.36 5.73 2.30
N ILE A 264 -3.95 4.55 2.25
CA ILE A 264 -5.29 4.32 1.70
C ILE A 264 -6.32 5.20 2.43
N ARG A 265 -6.29 5.22 3.77
CA ARG A 265 -7.14 6.10 4.56
C ARG A 265 -7.03 7.56 4.12
N ARG A 266 -5.80 8.07 3.95
CA ARG A 266 -5.59 9.47 3.50
C ARG A 266 -6.07 9.73 2.09
N LEU A 267 -5.95 8.75 1.19
CA LEU A 267 -6.45 8.84 -0.18
C LEU A 267 -7.99 8.82 -0.24
N LEU A 268 -8.63 8.04 0.63
CA LEU A 268 -10.09 7.91 0.70
C LEU A 268 -10.77 9.04 1.49
N THR A 269 -10.04 9.73 2.37
CA THR A 269 -10.57 10.86 3.14
C THR A 269 -10.20 12.15 2.42
N PRO A 270 -11.13 12.82 1.71
CA PRO A 270 -10.85 14.10 1.10
C PRO A 270 -10.48 15.09 2.21
N ASN A 271 -9.34 15.76 2.09
CA ASN A 271 -9.08 16.94 2.90
C ASN A 271 -10.11 17.99 2.52
N LEU A 272 -11.16 18.14 3.32
CA LEU A 272 -12.00 19.32 3.32
C LEU A 272 -11.08 20.46 3.80
N VAL A 273 -10.39 21.11 2.87
CA VAL A 273 -9.81 22.42 3.15
C VAL A 273 -11.00 23.31 3.46
N PRO A 274 -11.08 23.93 4.65
CA PRO A 274 -12.10 24.92 4.92
C PRO A 274 -11.96 26.01 3.84
N VAL A 275 -12.93 26.10 2.95
CA VAL A 275 -13.04 27.24 2.05
C VAL A 275 -13.19 28.46 2.97
N PRO A 276 -12.29 29.46 2.90
CA PRO A 276 -12.49 30.69 3.64
C PRO A 276 -13.84 31.23 3.20
N THR A 277 -14.80 31.37 4.12
CA THR A 277 -16.06 32.07 3.87
C THR A 277 -15.70 33.48 3.47
N PRO A 278 -16.06 33.97 2.26
CA PRO A 278 -15.86 35.34 1.91
C PRO A 278 -16.73 36.17 2.86
N ALA A 279 -16.11 37.12 3.54
CA ALA A 279 -16.84 38.20 4.23
C ALA A 279 -17.75 38.86 3.19
N SER A 280 -19.02 38.94 3.54
CA SER A 280 -20.15 39.47 2.78
C SER A 280 -19.79 40.56 1.76
N GLY A 281 -20.06 40.33 0.49
CA GLY A 281 -20.06 41.37 -0.52
C GLY A 281 -19.78 40.89 -1.94
N LYS A 282 -20.86 40.53 -2.65
CA LYS A 282 -21.04 40.61 -4.11
C LYS A 282 -19.94 40.11 -5.02
N THR A 283 -20.10 38.90 -5.49
CA THR A 283 -20.00 38.39 -6.91
C THR A 283 -19.94 36.86 -6.88
N PRO A 284 -20.51 36.13 -7.84
CA PRO A 284 -20.36 34.67 -7.87
C PRO A 284 -18.90 34.36 -8.15
N VAL A 285 -18.18 33.95 -7.12
CA VAL A 285 -16.82 33.49 -7.25
C VAL A 285 -16.87 32.10 -7.89
N ASP A 286 -16.31 32.04 -9.07
CA ASP A 286 -15.95 30.82 -9.77
C ASP A 286 -15.18 29.88 -8.81
N ILE A 287 -15.85 28.82 -8.36
CA ILE A 287 -15.24 27.81 -7.47
C ILE A 287 -14.34 26.95 -8.34
N SER A 288 -13.18 27.44 -8.69
CA SER A 288 -12.10 26.63 -9.19
C SER A 288 -11.60 25.75 -8.04
N LEU A 289 -12.04 24.50 -8.02
CA LEU A 289 -11.53 23.44 -7.18
C LEU A 289 -10.04 23.26 -7.46
N THR A 290 -9.20 23.98 -6.74
CA THR A 290 -7.75 23.74 -6.68
C THR A 290 -7.53 22.48 -5.86
N VAL A 291 -7.81 21.32 -6.45
CA VAL A 291 -7.53 20.03 -5.87
C VAL A 291 -6.12 19.62 -6.29
N LEU A 292 -5.22 19.63 -5.31
CA LEU A 292 -3.96 18.89 -5.29
C LEU A 292 -3.04 19.05 -6.51
N GLY A 293 -2.08 19.94 -6.36
CA GLY A 293 -0.93 20.03 -7.25
C GLY A 293 -1.14 20.99 -8.40
N ASP A 294 -0.31 21.99 -8.40
CA ASP A 294 -0.16 22.98 -9.46
C ASP A 294 -0.23 22.33 -10.85
N SER A 295 -1.39 22.41 -11.50
CA SER A 295 -1.62 21.87 -12.84
C SER A 295 -1.01 22.74 -13.94
N SER A 296 -0.26 23.78 -13.57
CA SER A 296 0.39 24.69 -14.50
C SER A 296 1.61 24.08 -15.23
N SER A 297 2.06 22.88 -14.83
CA SER A 297 3.17 22.18 -15.49
C SER A 297 2.75 20.99 -16.36
N ARG A 298 1.46 20.83 -16.70
CA ARG A 298 1.08 19.83 -17.70
C ARG A 298 1.65 20.26 -19.05
N ARG A 299 2.71 19.56 -19.47
CA ARG A 299 3.25 19.63 -20.82
C ARG A 299 2.08 19.55 -21.82
N PRO A 300 2.03 20.41 -22.83
CA PRO A 300 1.01 20.33 -23.87
C PRO A 300 0.97 18.92 -24.42
N ALA A 301 -0.21 18.44 -24.78
CA ALA A 301 -0.49 17.07 -25.24
C ALA A 301 0.22 16.67 -26.57
N HIS A 302 1.27 17.36 -26.93
CA HIS A 302 2.13 17.05 -28.09
C HIS A 302 2.91 15.76 -27.79
N GLY A 303 2.48 14.65 -28.39
CA GLY A 303 3.13 13.34 -28.31
C GLY A 303 2.30 12.20 -27.68
N ARG A 304 1.08 12.45 -27.17
CA ARG A 304 0.20 11.37 -26.70
C ARG A 304 -0.62 10.80 -27.86
N SER A 305 -0.58 9.47 -28.04
CA SER A 305 -1.41 8.79 -29.04
C SER A 305 -2.88 8.76 -28.57
N ASP A 306 -3.77 9.35 -29.34
CA ASP A 306 -5.22 9.30 -29.11
C ASP A 306 -5.81 8.03 -29.75
N LEU A 307 -6.18 7.05 -28.92
CA LEU A 307 -6.75 5.77 -29.39
C LEU A 307 -8.05 5.94 -30.16
N LEU A 308 -8.84 6.99 -29.87
CA LEU A 308 -10.08 7.27 -30.57
C LEU A 308 -9.87 7.75 -32.03
N ARG A 309 -8.63 8.12 -32.39
CA ARG A 309 -8.25 8.47 -33.77
C ARG A 309 -7.74 7.27 -34.58
N MET A 310 -7.52 6.13 -33.96
CA MET A 310 -7.07 4.94 -34.67
C MET A 310 -8.21 4.39 -35.56
N PRO A 311 -7.90 4.00 -36.82
CA PRO A 311 -8.92 3.72 -37.84
C PRO A 311 -9.82 2.53 -37.48
N ILE A 312 -9.37 1.56 -36.71
CA ILE A 312 -10.15 0.38 -36.29
C ILE A 312 -10.66 0.53 -34.85
N LEU A 313 -9.76 0.89 -33.93
CA LEU A 313 -10.08 0.97 -32.50
C LEU A 313 -10.98 2.15 -32.17
N GLY A 314 -10.78 3.30 -32.81
CA GLY A 314 -11.57 4.50 -32.54
C GLY A 314 -13.06 4.31 -32.77
N PRO A 315 -13.49 3.89 -33.99
CA PRO A 315 -14.90 3.59 -34.26
C PRO A 315 -15.48 2.49 -33.37
N ALA A 316 -14.70 1.45 -33.05
CA ALA A 316 -15.15 0.37 -32.16
C ALA A 316 -15.39 0.89 -30.73
N LEU A 317 -14.44 1.62 -30.17
CA LEU A 317 -14.56 2.19 -28.83
C LEU A 317 -15.67 3.25 -28.72
N GLY A 318 -15.91 4.02 -29.79
CA GLY A 318 -17.01 4.99 -29.88
C GLY A 318 -18.38 4.38 -30.17
N SER A 319 -18.45 3.10 -30.54
CA SER A 319 -19.68 2.45 -30.96
C SER A 319 -20.49 1.87 -29.79
N LEU A 320 -21.69 2.40 -29.56
CA LEU A 320 -22.62 1.84 -28.59
C LEU A 320 -23.04 0.39 -28.93
N ARG A 321 -23.14 0.03 -30.22
CA ARG A 321 -23.49 -1.32 -30.65
C ARG A 321 -22.40 -2.32 -30.28
N PHE A 322 -21.16 -1.98 -30.56
CA PHE A 322 -20.01 -2.83 -30.21
C PHE A 322 -19.90 -3.01 -28.70
N ARG A 323 -20.00 -1.91 -27.94
CA ARG A 323 -20.03 -1.97 -26.49
C ARG A 323 -21.11 -2.91 -25.96
N ARG A 324 -22.33 -2.76 -26.43
CA ARG A 324 -23.45 -3.62 -26.02
C ARG A 324 -23.22 -5.08 -26.37
N ALA A 325 -22.68 -5.36 -27.53
CA ALA A 325 -22.31 -6.71 -27.92
C ALA A 325 -21.31 -7.34 -26.94
N VAL A 326 -20.25 -6.59 -26.59
CA VAL A 326 -19.26 -7.06 -25.60
C VAL A 326 -19.90 -7.27 -24.22
N GLN A 327 -20.74 -6.34 -23.75
CA GLN A 327 -21.44 -6.50 -22.46
C GLN A 327 -22.37 -7.71 -22.45
N TRP A 328 -23.06 -8.01 -23.55
CA TRP A 328 -23.91 -9.22 -23.67
C TRP A 328 -23.07 -10.50 -23.68
N VAL A 329 -21.91 -10.51 -24.32
CA VAL A 329 -20.98 -11.65 -24.27
C VAL A 329 -20.51 -11.88 -22.84
N MET A 330 -20.11 -10.81 -22.12
CA MET A 330 -19.70 -10.91 -20.73
C MET A 330 -20.84 -11.37 -19.81
N LEU A 331 -22.07 -10.92 -20.07
CA LEU A 331 -23.24 -11.39 -19.34
C LEU A 331 -23.53 -12.89 -19.62
N GLY A 332 -23.36 -13.34 -20.87
CA GLY A 332 -23.44 -14.75 -21.22
C GLY A 332 -22.42 -15.62 -20.50
N ILE A 333 -21.16 -15.15 -20.39
CA ILE A 333 -20.12 -15.83 -19.60
C ILE A 333 -20.51 -15.88 -18.12
N ALA A 334 -20.99 -14.77 -17.56
CA ALA A 334 -21.43 -14.73 -16.17
C ALA A 334 -22.61 -15.66 -15.92
N ALA A 335 -23.59 -15.75 -16.85
CA ALA A 335 -24.69 -16.69 -16.77
C ALA A 335 -24.22 -18.16 -16.86
N ALA A 336 -23.26 -18.46 -17.73
CA ALA A 336 -22.65 -19.78 -17.79
C ALA A 336 -21.94 -20.18 -16.48
N ILE A 337 -21.20 -19.24 -15.85
CA ILE A 337 -20.58 -19.44 -14.54
C ILE A 337 -21.63 -19.75 -13.47
N VAL A 338 -22.74 -19.01 -13.45
CA VAL A 338 -23.81 -19.21 -12.46
C VAL A 338 -24.52 -20.55 -12.69
N LEU A 339 -24.84 -20.88 -13.95
CA LEU A 339 -25.48 -22.15 -14.29
C LEU A 339 -24.60 -23.35 -13.94
N ASP A 340 -23.35 -23.32 -14.33
CA ASP A 340 -22.41 -24.40 -14.03
C ASP A 340 -22.11 -24.50 -12.53
N GLY A 341 -22.06 -23.36 -11.81
CA GLY A 341 -21.93 -23.34 -10.37
C GLY A 341 -23.06 -23.99 -9.60
N PHE A 342 -24.29 -23.92 -10.13
CA PHE A 342 -25.44 -24.57 -9.52
C PHE A 342 -25.69 -25.99 -10.02
N LEU A 343 -25.50 -26.26 -11.31
CA LEU A 343 -25.90 -27.51 -11.97
C LEU A 343 -24.69 -28.42 -12.25
N GLY A 344 -23.48 -27.88 -12.31
CA GLY A 344 -22.28 -28.62 -12.63
C GLY A 344 -21.64 -29.35 -11.43
N PRO A 345 -20.54 -30.06 -11.66
CA PRO A 345 -19.80 -30.75 -10.60
C PRO A 345 -19.40 -29.80 -9.47
N GLN A 346 -19.69 -30.15 -8.22
CA GLN A 346 -19.35 -29.33 -7.06
C GLN A 346 -17.86 -29.52 -6.63
N MET A 347 -16.98 -29.64 -7.61
CA MET A 347 -15.53 -29.75 -7.44
C MET A 347 -14.87 -28.59 -8.20
N SER A 348 -14.21 -27.69 -7.47
CA SER A 348 -13.70 -26.40 -8.00
C SER A 348 -12.87 -26.56 -9.29
N PRO A 349 -11.92 -27.51 -9.42
CA PRO A 349 -11.13 -27.67 -10.65
C PRO A 349 -11.93 -28.15 -11.87
N MET A 350 -13.14 -28.67 -11.69
CA MET A 350 -14.00 -29.22 -12.74
C MET A 350 -15.23 -28.35 -13.03
N ASN A 351 -15.30 -27.13 -12.50
CA ASN A 351 -16.43 -26.26 -12.59
C ASN A 351 -16.01 -24.84 -13.03
N LEU A 352 -16.74 -24.24 -13.96
CA LEU A 352 -16.44 -22.88 -14.44
C LEU A 352 -16.46 -21.84 -13.33
N ALA A 353 -17.35 -21.98 -12.34
CA ALA A 353 -17.42 -21.09 -11.19
C ALA A 353 -16.22 -21.23 -10.25
N GLY A 354 -15.60 -22.40 -10.20
CA GLY A 354 -14.36 -22.62 -9.47
C GLY A 354 -13.12 -22.07 -10.18
N ILE A 355 -13.06 -22.18 -11.51
CA ILE A 355 -11.83 -21.86 -12.27
C ILE A 355 -11.84 -20.43 -12.79
N LEU A 356 -12.90 -19.99 -13.51
CA LEU A 356 -12.87 -18.71 -14.23
C LEU A 356 -12.74 -17.49 -13.31
N PRO A 357 -13.56 -17.29 -12.26
CA PRO A 357 -13.48 -16.11 -11.43
C PRO A 357 -12.18 -16.03 -10.62
N TRP A 358 -11.74 -17.15 -10.08
CA TRP A 358 -10.68 -17.19 -9.08
C TRP A 358 -9.27 -17.33 -9.67
N THR A 359 -9.12 -18.16 -10.69
CA THR A 359 -7.79 -18.44 -11.28
C THR A 359 -7.50 -17.53 -12.47
N HIS A 360 -8.41 -17.47 -13.45
CA HIS A 360 -8.14 -16.80 -14.73
C HIS A 360 -8.57 -15.33 -14.74
N TRP A 361 -9.82 -15.06 -14.36
CA TRP A 361 -10.39 -13.71 -14.44
C TRP A 361 -9.71 -12.73 -13.52
N ARG A 362 -9.37 -13.15 -12.31
CA ARG A 362 -8.70 -12.33 -11.31
C ARG A 362 -7.37 -11.77 -11.83
N GLY A 363 -6.52 -12.62 -12.40
CA GLY A 363 -5.25 -12.19 -12.99
C GLY A 363 -5.45 -11.32 -14.24
N PHE A 364 -6.40 -11.72 -15.12
CA PHE A 364 -6.71 -10.95 -16.33
C PHE A 364 -7.23 -9.55 -16.01
N VAL A 365 -8.12 -9.40 -15.02
CA VAL A 365 -8.65 -8.10 -14.60
C VAL A 365 -7.54 -7.17 -14.11
N VAL A 366 -6.62 -7.65 -13.28
CA VAL A 366 -5.48 -6.85 -12.80
C VAL A 366 -4.65 -6.35 -13.98
N ILE A 367 -4.28 -7.23 -14.90
CA ILE A 367 -3.51 -6.86 -16.09
C ILE A 367 -4.29 -5.88 -16.97
N ALA A 368 -5.58 -6.14 -17.20
CA ALA A 368 -6.43 -5.27 -18.02
C ALA A 368 -6.56 -3.86 -17.42
N LEU A 369 -6.68 -3.75 -16.10
CA LEU A 369 -6.74 -2.45 -15.39
C LEU A 369 -5.41 -1.71 -15.44
N LEU A 370 -4.28 -2.40 -15.25
CA LEU A 370 -2.96 -1.80 -15.34
C LEU A 370 -2.65 -1.29 -16.75
N VAL A 371 -3.10 -1.98 -17.79
CA VAL A 371 -2.83 -1.63 -19.18
C VAL A 371 -3.85 -0.62 -19.72
N ALA A 372 -5.13 -0.85 -19.49
CA ALA A 372 -6.23 -0.11 -20.10
C ALA A 372 -6.95 0.86 -19.14
N GLY A 373 -6.62 0.82 -17.85
CA GLY A 373 -7.27 1.66 -16.85
C GLY A 373 -8.78 1.45 -16.81
N ASN A 374 -9.53 2.52 -16.65
CA ASN A 374 -10.98 2.48 -16.54
C ASN A 374 -11.72 1.99 -17.82
N ALA A 375 -11.02 1.79 -18.93
CA ALA A 375 -11.63 1.17 -20.12
C ALA A 375 -12.14 -0.25 -19.85
N PHE A 376 -11.63 -0.94 -18.84
CA PHE A 376 -12.17 -2.21 -18.38
C PHE A 376 -13.65 -2.10 -17.98
N CYS A 377 -14.06 -1.05 -17.28
CA CYS A 377 -15.45 -0.84 -16.86
C CYS A 377 -16.41 -0.64 -18.05
N TRP A 378 -15.89 -0.31 -19.23
CA TRP A 378 -16.66 -0.22 -20.46
C TRP A 378 -17.27 -1.57 -20.88
N THR A 379 -16.60 -2.68 -20.60
CA THR A 379 -17.06 -4.05 -20.89
C THR A 379 -17.86 -4.68 -19.77
N CYS A 380 -18.04 -4.00 -18.64
CA CYS A 380 -18.62 -4.56 -17.42
C CYS A 380 -20.07 -5.07 -17.64
N PRO A 381 -20.39 -6.35 -17.35
CA PRO A 381 -21.72 -6.91 -17.56
C PRO A 381 -22.77 -6.34 -16.59
N PHE A 382 -22.36 -5.83 -15.43
CA PHE A 382 -23.26 -5.21 -14.45
C PHE A 382 -23.97 -3.95 -14.97
N MET A 383 -23.48 -3.36 -16.06
CA MET A 383 -24.14 -2.23 -16.71
C MET A 383 -25.54 -2.58 -17.25
N ILE A 384 -25.77 -3.84 -17.68
CA ILE A 384 -27.03 -4.27 -18.25
C ILE A 384 -28.16 -4.29 -17.20
N PRO A 385 -28.05 -5.01 -16.05
CA PRO A 385 -29.10 -5.01 -15.03
C PRO A 385 -29.32 -3.61 -14.41
N ARG A 386 -28.25 -2.80 -14.26
CA ARG A 386 -28.37 -1.42 -13.81
C ARG A 386 -29.24 -0.57 -14.74
N GLU A 387 -29.00 -0.66 -16.05
CA GLU A 387 -29.78 0.08 -17.03
C GLU A 387 -31.23 -0.41 -17.06
N LEU A 388 -31.44 -1.71 -16.92
CA LEU A 388 -32.77 -2.28 -16.80
C LEU A 388 -33.52 -1.73 -15.58
N GLY A 389 -32.86 -1.70 -14.41
CA GLY A 389 -33.41 -1.15 -13.19
C GLY A 389 -33.80 0.33 -13.33
N LYS A 390 -32.93 1.13 -13.94
CA LYS A 390 -33.21 2.56 -14.21
C LYS A 390 -34.40 2.76 -15.15
N ARG A 391 -34.56 1.91 -16.17
CA ARG A 391 -35.66 2.01 -17.10
C ARG A 391 -37.01 1.61 -16.48
N LEU A 392 -37.02 0.59 -15.63
CA LEU A 392 -38.22 0.12 -14.97
C LEU A 392 -38.72 1.04 -13.86
N PHE A 393 -37.79 1.58 -13.05
CA PHE A 393 -38.16 2.31 -11.83
C PHE A 393 -37.93 3.83 -11.92
N ASN A 394 -37.25 4.33 -12.95
CA ASN A 394 -36.94 5.74 -13.18
C ASN A 394 -36.52 6.50 -11.90
N PRO A 395 -35.38 6.13 -11.26
CA PRO A 395 -35.02 6.58 -9.93
C PRO A 395 -34.77 8.08 -9.87
N THR A 396 -35.41 8.76 -8.92
CA THR A 396 -35.25 10.21 -8.68
C THR A 396 -34.39 10.49 -7.43
N ARG A 397 -34.28 9.52 -6.52
CA ARG A 397 -33.58 9.68 -5.24
C ARG A 397 -32.08 9.78 -5.45
N ARG A 398 -31.42 10.67 -4.71
CA ARG A 398 -29.95 10.76 -4.66
C ARG A 398 -29.41 9.87 -3.55
N TRP A 399 -28.23 9.32 -3.75
CA TRP A 399 -27.53 8.56 -2.72
C TRP A 399 -27.38 9.38 -1.44
N PRO A 400 -27.68 8.82 -0.24
CA PRO A 400 -27.67 9.55 1.03
C PRO A 400 -26.29 10.16 1.34
N ARG A 401 -26.27 11.39 1.84
CA ARG A 401 -25.03 12.11 2.15
C ARG A 401 -24.19 11.42 3.22
N ALA A 402 -24.84 10.80 4.23
CA ALA A 402 -24.17 10.11 5.34
C ALA A 402 -23.29 8.95 4.91
N ILE A 403 -23.70 8.21 3.86
CA ILE A 403 -22.97 7.05 3.33
C ILE A 403 -22.32 7.34 1.96
N ARG A 404 -22.20 8.62 1.60
CA ARG A 404 -21.50 9.07 0.39
C ARG A 404 -19.99 9.08 0.63
N SER A 405 -19.46 7.90 0.95
CA SER A 405 -18.05 7.72 1.26
C SER A 405 -17.51 6.44 0.63
N LYS A 406 -16.27 6.46 0.21
CA LYS A 406 -15.53 5.26 -0.26
C LYS A 406 -15.34 4.22 0.84
N TRP A 407 -15.50 4.61 2.11
CA TRP A 407 -15.40 3.69 3.25
C TRP A 407 -16.44 2.57 3.22
N LEU A 408 -17.66 2.82 2.70
CA LEU A 408 -18.67 1.77 2.56
C LEU A 408 -18.14 0.64 1.67
N ALA A 409 -17.63 0.98 0.48
CA ALA A 409 -17.10 -0.01 -0.44
C ALA A 409 -15.84 -0.70 0.11
N ALA A 410 -14.98 0.04 0.82
CA ALA A 410 -13.80 -0.53 1.49
C ALA A 410 -14.19 -1.51 2.61
N SER A 411 -15.22 -1.19 3.40
CA SER A 411 -15.74 -2.09 4.44
C SER A 411 -16.38 -3.35 3.82
N LEU A 412 -17.16 -3.18 2.76
CA LEU A 412 -17.73 -4.32 2.03
C LEU A 412 -16.65 -5.22 1.42
N LEU A 413 -15.57 -4.63 0.93
CA LEU A 413 -14.41 -5.39 0.45
C LEU A 413 -13.75 -6.19 1.57
N LEU A 414 -13.54 -5.59 2.75
CA LEU A 414 -12.98 -6.27 3.92
C LEU A 414 -13.85 -7.45 4.36
N VAL A 415 -15.17 -7.23 4.45
CA VAL A 415 -16.14 -8.30 4.77
C VAL A 415 -16.10 -9.39 3.70
N TYR A 416 -16.01 -9.02 2.43
CA TYR A 416 -15.89 -9.97 1.33
C TYR A 416 -14.61 -10.81 1.41
N LEU A 417 -13.46 -10.20 1.66
CA LEU A 417 -12.19 -10.91 1.81
C LEU A 417 -12.20 -11.83 3.04
N TRP A 418 -12.76 -11.37 4.14
CA TRP A 418 -12.96 -12.20 5.33
C TRP A 418 -13.86 -13.42 5.03
N ALA A 419 -15.01 -13.20 4.39
CA ALA A 419 -15.92 -14.29 4.01
C ALA A 419 -15.28 -15.24 2.98
N TYR A 420 -14.47 -14.70 2.07
CA TYR A 420 -13.71 -15.47 1.09
C TYR A 420 -12.84 -16.55 1.75
N GLU A 421 -12.12 -16.18 2.82
CA GLU A 421 -11.26 -17.12 3.57
C GLU A 421 -12.10 -18.03 4.50
N VAL A 422 -13.00 -17.45 5.32
CA VAL A 422 -13.76 -18.22 6.33
C VAL A 422 -14.66 -19.28 5.70
N PHE A 423 -15.29 -18.98 4.57
CA PHE A 423 -16.20 -19.89 3.89
C PHE A 423 -15.56 -20.62 2.70
N SER A 424 -14.26 -20.47 2.50
CA SER A 424 -13.52 -21.06 1.36
C SER A 424 -14.28 -20.86 0.04
N LEU A 425 -14.70 -19.62 -0.23
CA LEU A 425 -15.57 -19.32 -1.38
C LEU A 425 -14.96 -19.74 -2.73
N TRP A 426 -13.61 -19.76 -2.79
CA TRP A 426 -12.85 -20.16 -3.97
C TRP A 426 -12.92 -21.66 -4.26
N ASP A 427 -13.21 -22.48 -3.25
CA ASP A 427 -13.31 -23.94 -3.38
C ASP A 427 -14.75 -24.43 -3.61
N SER A 428 -15.75 -23.56 -3.41
CA SER A 428 -17.17 -23.90 -3.58
C SER A 428 -17.79 -23.23 -4.80
N PRO A 429 -18.05 -23.98 -5.89
CA PRO A 429 -18.77 -23.49 -7.07
C PRO A 429 -20.14 -22.91 -6.74
N TRP A 430 -20.87 -23.55 -5.84
CA TRP A 430 -22.21 -23.13 -5.42
C TRP A 430 -22.19 -21.75 -4.74
N TRP A 431 -21.28 -21.53 -3.79
CA TRP A 431 -21.13 -20.22 -3.16
C TRP A 431 -20.67 -19.15 -4.14
N THR A 432 -19.79 -19.50 -5.07
CA THR A 432 -19.35 -18.57 -6.13
C THR A 432 -20.51 -18.13 -7.01
N ALA A 433 -21.40 -19.04 -7.39
CA ALA A 433 -22.61 -18.72 -8.16
C ALA A 433 -23.50 -17.73 -7.40
N TRP A 434 -23.72 -17.92 -6.10
CA TRP A 434 -24.47 -16.99 -5.26
C TRP A 434 -23.79 -15.62 -5.14
N VAL A 435 -22.48 -15.58 -5.01
CA VAL A 435 -21.72 -14.31 -4.99
C VAL A 435 -21.93 -13.54 -6.30
N VAL A 436 -21.79 -14.19 -7.44
CA VAL A 436 -22.00 -13.56 -8.75
C VAL A 436 -23.44 -13.05 -8.88
N LEU A 437 -24.42 -13.86 -8.56
CA LEU A 437 -25.83 -13.48 -8.56
C LEU A 437 -26.13 -12.32 -7.62
N GLY A 438 -25.55 -12.34 -6.41
CA GLY A 438 -25.67 -11.27 -5.43
C GLY A 438 -25.15 -9.94 -5.95
N TYR A 439 -24.03 -9.93 -6.68
CA TYR A 439 -23.51 -8.74 -7.33
C TYR A 439 -24.45 -8.19 -8.41
N PHE A 440 -25.05 -9.06 -9.26
CA PHE A 440 -26.03 -8.64 -10.24
C PHE A 440 -27.30 -8.08 -9.60
N ALA A 441 -27.78 -8.75 -8.55
CA ALA A 441 -28.95 -8.31 -7.79
C ALA A 441 -28.69 -6.95 -7.10
N ALA A 442 -27.52 -6.78 -6.46
CA ALA A 442 -27.14 -5.53 -5.83
C ALA A 442 -27.00 -4.40 -6.85
N ALA A 443 -26.42 -4.66 -8.02
CA ALA A 443 -26.31 -3.67 -9.09
C ALA A 443 -27.69 -3.23 -9.61
N PHE A 444 -28.59 -4.17 -9.80
CA PHE A 444 -29.98 -3.92 -10.21
C PHE A 444 -30.73 -3.10 -9.14
N LEU A 445 -30.74 -3.58 -7.89
CA LEU A 445 -31.51 -2.98 -6.80
C LEU A 445 -31.03 -1.55 -6.49
N VAL A 446 -29.71 -1.36 -6.28
CA VAL A 446 -29.17 -0.04 -5.91
C VAL A 446 -29.49 0.99 -6.98
N ASP A 447 -29.28 0.68 -8.26
CA ASP A 447 -29.53 1.64 -9.34
C ASP A 447 -31.02 1.74 -9.74
N SER A 448 -31.89 0.84 -9.25
CA SER A 448 -33.35 0.99 -9.33
C SER A 448 -33.88 2.05 -8.35
N PHE A 449 -33.23 2.24 -7.21
CA PHE A 449 -33.66 3.20 -6.19
C PHE A 449 -32.95 4.54 -6.27
N PHE A 450 -31.71 4.55 -6.74
CA PHE A 450 -30.87 5.75 -6.75
C PHE A 450 -30.46 6.15 -8.16
N ARG A 451 -30.55 7.44 -8.46
CA ARG A 451 -30.08 7.99 -9.73
C ARG A 451 -28.56 8.06 -9.82
N GLY A 452 -28.05 8.10 -11.02
CA GLY A 452 -26.62 8.06 -11.32
C GLY A 452 -26.11 6.61 -11.36
N ALA A 453 -24.85 6.39 -11.12
CA ALA A 453 -24.24 5.06 -11.00
C ALA A 453 -23.93 4.75 -9.54
N ALA A 454 -24.94 4.76 -8.68
CA ALA A 454 -24.77 4.64 -7.24
C ALA A 454 -24.06 3.35 -6.83
N PHE A 455 -24.40 2.23 -7.47
CA PHE A 455 -23.75 0.95 -7.23
C PHE A 455 -22.24 1.02 -7.53
N CYS A 456 -21.85 1.37 -8.75
CA CYS A 456 -20.43 1.42 -9.14
C CYS A 456 -19.62 2.45 -8.35
N ARG A 457 -20.26 3.53 -7.95
CA ARG A 457 -19.60 4.67 -7.31
C ARG A 457 -19.39 4.48 -5.81
N TRP A 458 -20.34 3.80 -5.13
CA TRP A 458 -20.37 3.77 -3.67
C TRP A 458 -20.41 2.37 -3.06
N VAL A 459 -20.90 1.38 -3.81
CA VAL A 459 -21.13 0.04 -3.27
C VAL A 459 -20.17 -0.99 -3.83
N CYS A 460 -19.83 -0.93 -5.12
CA CYS A 460 -19.03 -1.95 -5.79
C CYS A 460 -17.59 -2.00 -5.22
N PRO A 461 -17.19 -3.09 -4.54
CA PRO A 461 -15.84 -3.22 -3.99
C PRO A 461 -14.79 -3.25 -5.10
N ILE A 462 -15.08 -3.92 -6.21
CA ILE A 462 -14.18 -4.02 -7.38
C ILE A 462 -13.87 -2.63 -7.94
N GLY A 463 -14.84 -1.71 -7.95
CA GLY A 463 -14.65 -0.33 -8.37
C GLY A 463 -13.58 0.43 -7.57
N GLN A 464 -13.26 0.00 -6.35
CA GLN A 464 -12.20 0.60 -5.55
C GLN A 464 -10.81 0.12 -5.97
N PHE A 465 -10.66 -1.14 -6.38
CA PHE A 465 -9.42 -1.64 -7.00
C PHE A 465 -9.16 -0.92 -8.31
N HIS A 466 -10.19 -0.75 -9.15
CA HIS A 466 -10.09 0.01 -10.40
C HIS A 466 -9.57 1.42 -10.19
N PHE A 467 -9.97 2.07 -9.12
CA PHE A 467 -9.50 3.40 -8.77
C PHE A 467 -7.98 3.43 -8.53
N ILE A 468 -7.45 2.45 -7.79
CA ILE A 468 -6.02 2.40 -7.44
C ILE A 468 -5.19 1.96 -8.63
N GLU A 469 -5.58 0.89 -9.31
CA GLU A 469 -4.84 0.31 -10.43
C GLU A 469 -4.87 1.20 -11.67
N SER A 470 -5.99 1.87 -11.93
CA SER A 470 -6.10 2.80 -13.06
C SER A 470 -5.20 4.02 -12.94
N MET A 471 -4.78 4.39 -11.72
CA MET A 471 -3.79 5.48 -11.54
C MET A 471 -2.41 5.11 -12.10
N ALA A 472 -2.05 3.83 -12.10
CA ALA A 472 -0.80 3.32 -12.64
C ALA A 472 -0.88 3.04 -14.15
N SER A 473 -2.07 3.06 -14.74
CA SER A 473 -2.26 2.78 -16.16
C SER A 473 -1.61 3.83 -17.07
N PRO A 474 -0.94 3.43 -18.16
CA PRO A 474 -0.44 4.34 -19.18
C PRO A 474 -1.56 4.98 -20.01
N ARG A 475 -2.80 4.51 -19.86
CA ARG A 475 -3.99 4.98 -20.56
C ARG A 475 -4.90 5.74 -19.62
N GLU A 476 -5.43 6.86 -20.07
CA GLU A 476 -6.36 7.68 -19.29
C GLU A 476 -7.50 8.21 -20.18
N VAL A 477 -8.67 8.40 -19.61
CA VAL A 477 -9.75 9.17 -20.20
C VAL A 477 -9.53 10.64 -19.84
N ALA A 478 -9.22 11.47 -20.84
CA ALA A 478 -8.93 12.89 -20.63
C ALA A 478 -9.73 13.76 -21.60
N ILE A 479 -9.90 15.01 -21.21
CA ILE A 479 -10.51 16.02 -22.05
C ILE A 479 -9.53 16.35 -23.17
N ARG A 480 -9.98 16.31 -24.43
CA ARG A 480 -9.15 16.63 -25.58
C ARG A 480 -8.86 18.12 -25.65
N ASP A 481 -9.86 18.95 -25.42
CA ASP A 481 -9.78 20.40 -25.43
C ASP A 481 -10.45 20.98 -24.17
N ALA A 482 -9.65 21.57 -23.30
CA ALA A 482 -10.12 22.14 -22.05
C ALA A 482 -10.91 23.43 -22.25
N ASP A 483 -10.65 24.17 -23.33
CA ASP A 483 -11.30 25.46 -23.57
C ASP A 483 -12.73 25.27 -24.02
N VAL A 484 -13.02 24.20 -24.79
CA VAL A 484 -14.38 23.77 -25.11
C VAL A 484 -15.17 23.46 -23.82
N CYS A 485 -14.55 22.82 -22.82
CA CYS A 485 -15.20 22.53 -21.57
C CYS A 485 -15.44 23.78 -20.71
N LYS A 486 -14.54 24.76 -20.74
CA LYS A 486 -14.67 26.02 -19.97
C LYS A 486 -15.82 26.88 -20.52
N SER A 487 -16.00 26.89 -21.83
CA SER A 487 -17.07 27.67 -22.50
C SER A 487 -18.40 26.92 -22.61
N CYS A 488 -18.46 25.64 -22.22
CA CYS A 488 -19.63 24.79 -22.38
C CYS A 488 -20.76 25.16 -21.41
N THR A 489 -21.91 25.51 -21.96
CA THR A 489 -23.15 25.82 -21.21
C THR A 489 -24.14 24.66 -21.18
N THR A 490 -24.08 23.76 -22.16
CA THR A 490 -25.05 22.68 -22.33
C THR A 490 -24.78 21.48 -21.44
N HIS A 491 -23.50 21.19 -21.18
CA HIS A 491 -23.04 20.02 -20.41
C HIS A 491 -23.55 18.68 -21.00
N ASP A 492 -23.59 18.56 -22.32
CA ASP A 492 -24.10 17.40 -23.04
C ASP A 492 -23.39 16.10 -22.69
N CYS A 493 -22.11 16.17 -22.29
CA CYS A 493 -21.36 15.04 -21.76
C CYS A 493 -22.00 14.41 -20.53
N ILE A 494 -22.77 15.17 -19.73
CA ILE A 494 -23.49 14.70 -18.54
C ILE A 494 -24.95 14.48 -18.84
N ARG A 495 -25.60 15.49 -19.45
CA ARG A 495 -27.06 15.51 -19.63
C ARG A 495 -27.53 14.74 -20.85
N GLY A 496 -26.66 14.54 -21.83
CA GLY A 496 -27.00 14.04 -23.16
C GLY A 496 -27.39 15.15 -24.12
N GLY A 497 -26.86 15.12 -25.34
CA GLY A 497 -27.21 16.01 -26.43
C GLY A 497 -28.33 15.47 -27.30
N PRO A 498 -28.76 16.20 -28.36
CA PRO A 498 -29.90 15.84 -29.22
C PRO A 498 -29.79 14.47 -29.90
N GLY A 499 -28.61 13.89 -30.02
CA GLY A 499 -28.38 12.57 -30.62
C GLY A 499 -27.68 11.56 -29.72
N GLY A 500 -27.45 11.86 -28.45
CA GLY A 500 -26.68 11.02 -27.55
C GLY A 500 -27.15 11.00 -26.11
N ARG A 501 -26.80 9.92 -25.40
CA ARG A 501 -27.00 9.79 -23.96
C ARG A 501 -25.89 10.52 -23.22
N GLY A 502 -26.22 11.09 -22.08
CA GLY A 502 -25.24 11.69 -21.17
C GLY A 502 -24.37 10.64 -20.48
N CYS A 503 -23.44 11.11 -19.67
CA CYS A 503 -22.55 10.25 -18.90
C CYS A 503 -23.36 9.39 -17.93
N GLU A 504 -23.25 8.08 -18.04
CA GLU A 504 -23.99 7.12 -17.18
C GLU A 504 -23.58 7.21 -15.70
N LEU A 505 -22.38 7.71 -15.44
CA LEU A 505 -21.86 7.90 -14.08
C LEU A 505 -22.21 9.26 -13.49
N ASP A 506 -22.87 10.14 -14.27
CA ASP A 506 -23.22 11.51 -13.85
C ASP A 506 -21.99 12.31 -13.37
N LEU A 507 -20.88 12.13 -14.08
CA LEU A 507 -19.57 12.73 -13.77
C LEU A 507 -19.31 13.94 -14.66
N TYR A 508 -18.70 14.98 -14.08
CA TYR A 508 -18.27 16.17 -14.82
C TYR A 508 -16.78 16.06 -15.14
N LEU A 509 -16.43 15.74 -16.38
CA LEU A 509 -15.06 15.48 -16.83
C LEU A 509 -14.05 16.60 -16.53
N PRO A 510 -14.34 17.90 -16.67
CA PRO A 510 -13.38 18.95 -16.34
C PRO A 510 -12.92 18.97 -14.88
N SER A 511 -13.73 18.42 -13.96
CA SER A 511 -13.38 18.31 -12.55
C SER A 511 -12.60 17.04 -12.22
N LYS A 512 -12.31 16.18 -13.20
CA LYS A 512 -11.68 14.87 -13.01
C LYS A 512 -10.23 14.87 -13.47
N GLN A 513 -9.43 14.10 -12.78
CA GLN A 513 -8.01 13.92 -13.09
C GLN A 513 -7.79 12.51 -13.65
N GLY A 514 -7.81 12.41 -14.97
CA GLY A 514 -7.53 11.16 -15.67
C GLY A 514 -8.53 10.05 -15.33
N ASN A 515 -8.02 8.87 -14.98
CA ASN A 515 -8.79 7.66 -14.74
C ASN A 515 -9.55 7.60 -13.41
N LEU A 516 -9.45 8.61 -12.56
CA LEU A 516 -9.87 8.51 -11.16
C LEU A 516 -11.36 8.17 -10.95
N ASP A 517 -12.22 8.75 -11.79
CA ASP A 517 -13.68 8.58 -11.59
C ASP A 517 -14.48 8.47 -12.89
N CYS A 518 -13.82 8.46 -14.04
CA CYS A 518 -14.49 8.39 -15.33
C CYS A 518 -14.19 7.08 -16.03
N THR A 519 -15.23 6.39 -16.46
CA THR A 519 -15.16 5.10 -17.16
C THR A 519 -15.30 5.24 -18.69
N TRP A 520 -15.34 6.48 -19.19
CA TRP A 520 -15.57 6.80 -20.61
C TRP A 520 -14.51 7.71 -21.19
#